data_ea7f652e2ee0a5b051cab8208efaf1a2
#
_entry.id   ea7f652e2ee0a5b051cab8208efaf1a2
#
_cell.length_a   1.000
_cell.length_b   1.000
_cell.length_c   1.000
_cell.angle_alpha   90.00
_cell.angle_beta   90.00
_cell.angle_gamma   90.00
#
_symmetry.space_group_name_H-M   'P 1'
#
loop_
_entity.id
_entity.type
_entity.pdbx_description
1 polymer ?
#
loop_
_entity_poly.entity_id
_entity_poly.type
_entity_poly.pdbx_seq_one_letter_code
_entity_poly.pdbx_strand_id
1 'polypeptide(L)'
;MLEDDEEWHSLHPQPLTEDCRSIDWSLEVPRADRVRVRSYTCSCMPVFYELCQAAGLMFIRRLSRGGDVTVVHESPWMRCAEVEGLWERLLRGEAR
;
A
#
# COMPACT_ATOMS: atom_id res chain seq x y z
N MET A 1 24.87 -16.71 6.02
CA MET A 1 24.63 -16.15 5.81
C MET A 1 23.55 -15.76 5.97
N LEU A 2 23.22 -15.46 6.39
CA LEU A 2 22.44 -15.08 6.32
C LEU A 2 21.77 -14.15 6.33
N GLU A 3 22.05 -13.49 7.13
CA GLU A 3 21.73 -12.15 6.74
C GLU A 3 20.85 -12.16 5.55
N ASP A 4 20.74 -13.20 4.98
CA ASP A 4 19.94 -13.35 3.80
C ASP A 4 18.50 -12.96 4.02
N ASP A 5 17.99 -13.14 5.22
CA ASP A 5 16.60 -12.80 5.47
C ASP A 5 16.32 -11.36 5.20
N GLU A 6 17.27 -10.49 5.49
CA GLU A 6 17.06 -9.07 5.26
C GLU A 6 16.94 -8.74 3.80
N GLU A 7 17.61 -9.49 2.97
CA GLU A 7 17.57 -9.25 1.54
C GLU A 7 16.22 -9.59 0.93
N TRP A 8 15.47 -10.43 1.61
CA TRP A 8 14.17 -10.86 1.11
C TRP A 8 13.04 -9.97 1.57
N HIS A 9 13.33 -8.97 2.40
CA HIS A 9 12.31 -8.04 2.81
C HIS A 9 12.10 -6.98 1.74
N SER A 10 10.82 -6.67 1.50
CA SER A 10 10.45 -5.61 0.60
C SER A 10 10.59 -4.27 1.28
N LEU A 11 10.11 -3.22 0.62
CA LEU A 11 10.16 -1.88 1.15
C LEU A 11 9.48 -1.79 2.51
N HIS A 12 10.07 -0.99 3.39
CA HIS A 12 9.47 -0.65 4.67
C HIS A 12 9.19 0.84 4.68
N PRO A 13 7.93 1.25 4.86
CA PRO A 13 7.63 2.67 4.95
C PRO A 13 8.35 3.30 6.12
N GLN A 14 8.73 4.55 5.95
CA GLN A 14 9.37 5.29 7.03
C GLN A 14 8.34 5.66 8.09
N PRO A 15 8.79 5.95 9.31
CA PRO A 15 7.87 6.38 10.36
C PRO A 15 7.10 7.62 9.94
N LEU A 16 5.93 7.81 10.56
CA LEU A 16 5.07 8.93 10.26
C LEU A 16 5.76 10.26 10.59
N THR A 17 5.61 11.22 9.70
CA THR A 17 6.07 12.59 9.96
C THR A 17 4.98 13.34 10.70
N GLU A 18 5.34 14.52 11.24
CA GLU A 18 4.37 15.36 11.94
C GLU A 18 3.27 15.85 11.00
N ASP A 19 3.63 16.00 9.73
CA ASP A 19 2.70 16.52 8.73
C ASP A 19 1.99 15.41 7.97
N CYS A 20 2.00 14.19 8.51
CA CYS A 20 1.40 13.06 7.85
C CYS A 20 -0.08 13.33 7.60
N ARG A 21 -0.51 13.13 6.36
CA ARG A 21 -1.91 13.32 5.96
C ARG A 21 -2.60 11.97 5.89
N SER A 22 -3.88 11.98 6.22
CA SER A 22 -4.68 10.76 6.15
C SER A 22 -5.09 10.48 4.71
N ILE A 23 -4.97 9.23 4.32
CA ILE A 23 -5.51 8.75 3.05
C ILE A 23 -6.96 8.36 3.29
N ASP A 24 -7.80 8.63 2.31
CA ASP A 24 -9.24 8.37 2.43
C ASP A 24 -9.51 6.90 2.12
N TRP A 25 -9.31 6.05 3.11
CA TRP A 25 -9.48 4.62 2.96
C TRP A 25 -10.94 4.20 2.97
N SER A 26 -11.29 3.27 2.09
CA SER A 26 -12.62 2.65 2.10
C SER A 26 -12.45 1.15 1.95
N LEU A 27 -13.47 0.40 2.35
CA LEU A 27 -13.42 -1.05 2.21
C LEU A 27 -13.33 -1.43 0.75
N GLU A 28 -12.60 -2.50 0.49
CA GLU A 28 -12.42 -3.01 -0.85
C GLU A 28 -13.76 -3.39 -1.48
N VAL A 29 -13.95 -2.93 -2.72
CA VAL A 29 -15.12 -3.27 -3.51
C VAL A 29 -14.62 -3.75 -4.87
N PRO A 30 -14.98 -4.95 -5.31
CA PRO A 30 -14.56 -5.43 -6.61
C PRO A 30 -15.11 -4.53 -7.70
N ARG A 31 -14.22 -3.94 -8.50
CA ARG A 31 -14.60 -3.02 -9.57
C ARG A 31 -14.00 -3.40 -10.92
N ALA A 32 -13.03 -4.29 -10.91
CA ALA A 32 -12.33 -4.67 -12.13
C ALA A 32 -12.02 -6.15 -12.08
N ASP A 33 -11.98 -6.76 -13.24
CA ASP A 33 -11.70 -8.20 -13.32
C ASP A 33 -10.25 -8.50 -13.01
N ARG A 34 -9.37 -7.56 -13.32
CA ARG A 34 -7.93 -7.77 -13.15
C ARG A 34 -7.32 -6.60 -12.44
N VAL A 35 -6.60 -6.90 -11.39
CA VAL A 35 -5.81 -5.93 -10.64
C VAL A 35 -4.36 -6.40 -10.70
N ARG A 36 -3.48 -5.48 -11.08
CA ARG A 36 -2.04 -5.78 -11.11
C ARG A 36 -1.37 -5.06 -9.96
N VAL A 37 -0.61 -5.81 -9.17
CA VAL A 37 0.20 -5.22 -8.11
C VAL A 37 1.51 -4.78 -8.74
N ARG A 38 1.78 -3.47 -8.69
CA ARG A 38 2.96 -2.88 -9.31
C ARG A 38 4.11 -2.75 -8.32
N SER A 39 3.80 -2.56 -7.05
CA SER A 39 4.78 -2.44 -6.00
C SER A 39 4.11 -2.78 -4.68
N TYR A 40 4.91 -3.04 -3.65
CA TYR A 40 4.34 -3.41 -2.36
C TYR A 40 5.35 -3.13 -1.26
N THR A 41 4.82 -2.99 -0.02
CA THR A 41 5.67 -2.92 1.15
C THR A 41 5.76 -4.31 1.77
N CYS A 42 6.69 -4.46 2.70
CA CYS A 42 6.96 -5.77 3.26
C CYS A 42 5.78 -6.30 4.08
N SER A 43 5.40 -7.54 3.81
CA SER A 43 4.30 -8.18 4.51
C SER A 43 4.68 -8.70 5.89
N CYS A 44 5.91 -8.47 6.32
CA CYS A 44 6.31 -8.80 7.69
C CYS A 44 5.67 -7.86 8.71
N MET A 45 5.10 -6.74 8.25
CA MET A 45 4.42 -5.79 9.12
C MET A 45 2.95 -6.17 9.27
N PRO A 46 2.33 -5.83 10.41
CA PRO A 46 0.89 -6.11 10.58
C PRO A 46 0.02 -5.34 9.61
N VAL A 47 0.48 -4.17 9.16
CA VAL A 47 -0.19 -3.41 8.12
C VAL A 47 0.80 -3.24 6.98
N PHE A 48 0.39 -3.61 5.78
CA PHE A 48 1.25 -3.46 4.61
C PHE A 48 0.41 -2.98 3.43
N TYR A 49 1.08 -2.53 2.39
CA TYR A 49 0.44 -1.78 1.32
C TYR A 49 0.86 -2.33 -0.03
N GLU A 50 -0.03 -2.20 -1.01
CA GLU A 50 0.23 -2.58 -2.38
C GLU A 50 -0.18 -1.42 -3.29
N LEU A 51 0.70 -1.09 -4.23
CA LEU A 51 0.37 -0.15 -5.28
C LEU A 51 -0.23 -0.94 -6.43
N CYS A 52 -1.48 -0.68 -6.74
CA CYS A 52 -2.25 -1.48 -7.68
C CYS A 52 -2.67 -0.68 -8.89
N GLN A 53 -2.85 -1.38 -10.01
CA GLN A 53 -3.32 -0.79 -11.25
C GLN A 53 -4.43 -1.65 -11.82
N ALA A 54 -5.51 -0.99 -12.24
CA ALA A 54 -6.64 -1.68 -12.86
C ALA A 54 -7.45 -0.69 -13.68
N ALA A 55 -7.97 -1.13 -14.83
CA ALA A 55 -8.87 -0.34 -15.65
C ALA A 55 -8.33 1.05 -15.99
N GLY A 56 -7.01 1.15 -16.21
CA GLY A 56 -6.40 2.43 -16.57
C GLY A 56 -6.17 3.40 -15.43
N LEU A 57 -6.51 2.99 -14.21
CA LEU A 57 -6.31 3.79 -13.01
C LEU A 57 -5.38 3.06 -12.06
N MET A 58 -4.98 3.76 -11.00
CA MET A 58 -4.22 3.15 -9.92
C MET A 58 -4.88 3.43 -8.59
N PHE A 59 -4.52 2.63 -7.61
CA PHE A 59 -4.96 2.84 -6.23
C PHE A 59 -3.99 2.13 -5.31
N ILE A 60 -4.05 2.49 -4.02
CA ILE A 60 -3.24 1.84 -3.01
C ILE A 60 -4.17 0.96 -2.18
N ARG A 61 -3.75 -0.27 -1.96
CA ARG A 61 -4.47 -1.23 -1.12
C ARG A 61 -3.76 -1.31 0.22
N ARG A 62 -4.53 -1.21 1.29
CA ARG A 62 -4.00 -1.37 2.65
C ARG A 62 -4.52 -2.67 3.21
N LEU A 63 -3.60 -3.55 3.59
CA LEU A 63 -3.93 -4.85 4.15
C LEU A 63 -3.56 -4.85 5.62
N SER A 64 -4.55 -5.05 6.47
CA SER A 64 -4.37 -5.06 7.93
C SER A 64 -4.65 -6.45 8.45
N ARG A 65 -3.67 -7.04 9.08
CA ARG A 65 -3.86 -8.36 9.68
C ARG A 65 -4.34 -8.23 11.11
N GLY A 66 -5.40 -8.96 11.44
CA GLY A 66 -5.90 -9.04 12.80
C GLY A 66 -6.24 -10.48 13.09
N GLY A 67 -5.31 -11.19 13.73
CA GLY A 67 -5.54 -12.61 13.99
C GLY A 67 -5.61 -13.39 12.70
N ASP A 68 -6.71 -14.09 12.48
CA ASP A 68 -6.88 -14.92 11.30
C ASP A 68 -7.47 -14.16 10.12
N VAL A 69 -7.79 -12.90 10.30
CA VAL A 69 -8.51 -12.13 9.29
C VAL A 69 -7.64 -11.01 8.77
N THR A 70 -7.64 -10.82 7.46
CA THR A 70 -6.99 -9.69 6.83
C THR A 70 -8.08 -8.78 6.28
N VAL A 71 -8.06 -7.53 6.73
CA VAL A 71 -9.02 -6.53 6.25
C VAL A 71 -8.35 -5.70 5.17
N VAL A 72 -9.04 -5.51 4.06
CA VAL A 72 -8.50 -4.81 2.90
C VAL A 72 -9.24 -3.51 2.69
N HIS A 73 -8.50 -2.41 2.65
CA HIS A 73 -9.04 -1.09 2.30
C HIS A 73 -8.35 -0.59 1.05
N GLU A 74 -9.01 0.33 0.37
CA GLU A 74 -8.48 0.95 -0.84
C GLU A 74 -8.44 2.45 -0.68
N SER A 75 -7.40 3.07 -1.26
CA SER A 75 -7.42 4.50 -1.48
C SER A 75 -8.37 4.81 -2.63
N PRO A 76 -8.70 6.09 -2.87
CA PRO A 76 -9.44 6.41 -4.09
C PRO A 76 -8.68 5.95 -5.32
N TRP A 77 -9.42 5.54 -6.34
CA TRP A 77 -8.83 5.17 -7.63
C TRP A 77 -8.65 6.46 -8.41
N MET A 78 -7.43 6.71 -8.85
CA MET A 78 -7.08 7.96 -9.50
C MET A 78 -6.12 7.71 -10.65
N ARG A 79 -5.75 8.79 -11.33
CA ARG A 79 -4.76 8.69 -12.40
C ARG A 79 -3.44 8.19 -11.86
N CYS A 80 -2.70 7.50 -12.73
CA CYS A 80 -1.45 6.87 -12.31
C CYS A 80 -0.48 7.85 -11.65
N ALA A 81 -0.29 9.01 -12.25
CA ALA A 81 0.67 9.98 -11.71
C ALA A 81 0.30 10.44 -10.31
N GLU A 82 -1.00 10.61 -10.05
CA GLU A 82 -1.46 11.05 -8.74
C GLU A 82 -1.21 9.98 -7.69
N VAL A 83 -1.49 8.73 -8.04
CA VAL A 83 -1.34 7.63 -7.07
C VAL A 83 0.13 7.31 -6.85
N GLU A 84 0.95 7.41 -7.89
CA GLU A 84 2.39 7.23 -7.73
C GLU A 84 2.98 8.25 -6.79
N GLY A 85 2.54 9.50 -6.89
CA GLY A 85 2.96 10.53 -5.95
C GLY A 85 2.49 10.24 -4.54
N LEU A 86 1.26 9.76 -4.39
CA LEU A 86 0.73 9.37 -3.10
C LEU A 86 1.51 8.20 -2.51
N TRP A 87 1.87 7.23 -3.35
CA TRP A 87 2.67 6.08 -2.94
C TRP A 87 4.02 6.51 -2.37
N GLU A 88 4.68 7.46 -3.05
CA GLU A 88 5.96 7.95 -2.56
C GLU A 88 5.82 8.64 -1.22
N ARG A 89 4.75 9.42 -1.05
CA ARG A 89 4.51 10.07 0.24
C ARG A 89 4.22 9.05 1.33
N LEU A 90 3.50 7.98 0.98
CA LEU A 90 3.23 6.90 1.93
C LEU A 90 4.54 6.27 2.39
N LEU A 91 5.44 5.99 1.45
CA LEU A 91 6.73 5.38 1.79
C LEU A 91 7.58 6.29 2.67
N ARG A 92 7.43 7.60 2.54
CA ARG A 92 8.17 8.56 3.36
C ARG A 92 7.49 8.88 4.70
N GLY A 93 6.35 8.28 4.96
CA GLY A 93 5.61 8.57 6.20
C GLY A 93 4.81 9.84 6.13
N GLU A 94 4.62 10.41 4.95
CA GLU A 94 3.92 11.69 4.76
C GLU A 94 2.44 11.51 4.47
N ALA A 95 2.00 10.27 4.24
CA ALA A 95 0.59 9.96 4.03
C ALA A 95 0.33 8.54 4.53
N ARG A 96 -0.74 8.34 5.19
CA ARG A 96 -1.21 7.06 5.70
C ARG A 96 -2.73 7.12 5.82
#